data_9b070e4fc7bf80fbbcc21ccf17201de3
#
_entry.id   9b070e4fc7bf80fbbcc21ccf17201de3
#
_cell.length_a   1.000
_cell.length_b   1.000
_cell.length_c   1.000
_cell.angle_alpha   90.00
_cell.angle_beta   90.00
_cell.angle_gamma   90.00
#
_symmetry.space_group_name_H-M   'P 1'
#
loop_
_entity.id
_entity.type
_entity.pdbx_description
1 polymer ?
#
loop_
_entity_poly.entity_id
_entity_poly.type
_entity_poly.pdbx_seq_one_letter_code
_entity_poly.pdbx_strand_id
1 'polypeptide(L)'
;MQLHPFTKEGEYGRFFAGTGVPPVPKADFTVLELEELKGRRHLQQVVLLQLIYRIQQEMYLGARNRRKLVIIDEAWDLLREGSAASFIENGYRRFRKYGGAAVTVTQSINDLYSSDIGRAIVENSAGMFLLGQKAETVSALEQNGRLPLSPGEFRYLRSVHTASDRYSEIFLITAQGNAVGRLVVDPFRRLLYSTKADDVASLEALTAQGLSVGEAIETLLKARVPRDAC
;
A
#
# COMPACT_ATOMS: atom_id res chain seq x y z
N MET A 1 -26.45 3.79 -24.18
CA MET A 1 -25.11 4.20 -24.68
C MET A 1 -24.24 4.55 -23.50
N GLN A 2 -23.49 3.58 -22.99
CA GLN A 2 -22.71 3.75 -21.75
C GLN A 2 -21.34 4.43 -21.96
N LEU A 3 -20.84 4.54 -23.20
CA LEU A 3 -19.52 5.09 -23.50
C LEU A 3 -19.50 6.59 -23.88
N HIS A 4 -20.65 7.19 -24.11
CA HIS A 4 -20.74 8.60 -24.52
C HIS A 4 -19.99 9.58 -23.58
N PRO A 5 -20.06 9.43 -22.25
CA PRO A 5 -19.34 10.35 -21.35
C PRO A 5 -17.82 10.35 -21.54
N PHE A 6 -17.26 9.31 -22.15
CA PHE A 6 -15.81 9.11 -22.36
C PHE A 6 -15.36 9.40 -23.79
N THR A 7 -16.27 9.81 -24.68
CA THR A 7 -15.93 10.28 -26.04
C THR A 7 -15.45 11.73 -26.00
N LYS A 8 -14.92 12.24 -27.12
CA LYS A 8 -14.42 13.62 -27.19
C LYS A 8 -15.45 14.68 -26.79
N GLU A 9 -16.72 14.43 -27.12
CA GLU A 9 -17.84 15.31 -26.82
C GLU A 9 -18.47 15.05 -25.44
N GLY A 10 -18.03 14.02 -24.74
CA GLY A 10 -18.55 13.63 -23.43
C GLY A 10 -17.95 14.40 -22.26
N GLU A 11 -18.58 14.31 -21.09
CA GLU A 11 -18.18 14.98 -19.85
C GLU A 11 -16.70 14.74 -19.50
N TYR A 12 -16.21 13.51 -19.75
CA TYR A 12 -14.84 13.11 -19.46
C TYR A 12 -13.93 13.12 -20.68
N GLY A 13 -14.41 13.63 -21.83
CA GLY A 13 -13.68 13.62 -23.10
C GLY A 13 -12.28 14.22 -23.02
N ARG A 14 -12.09 15.26 -22.24
CA ARG A 14 -10.78 15.90 -22.02
C ARG A 14 -9.71 14.96 -21.45
N PHE A 15 -10.10 13.92 -20.74
CA PHE A 15 -9.18 12.93 -20.17
C PHE A 15 -8.80 11.81 -21.15
N PHE A 16 -9.61 11.61 -22.20
CA PHE A 16 -9.45 10.52 -23.16
C PHE A 16 -9.19 10.99 -24.61
N ALA A 17 -9.33 12.30 -24.88
CA ALA A 17 -9.18 12.86 -26.23
C ALA A 17 -7.73 13.18 -26.64
N GLY A 18 -6.75 12.88 -25.81
CA GLY A 18 -5.33 13.09 -26.13
C GLY A 18 -4.85 12.15 -27.23
N THR A 19 -3.85 12.57 -28.00
CA THR A 19 -3.22 11.81 -29.10
C THR A 19 -2.37 10.62 -28.62
N GLY A 20 -2.68 10.09 -27.51
CA GLY A 20 -2.06 8.93 -26.88
C GLY A 20 -1.89 9.18 -25.39
N VAL A 21 -2.39 8.25 -24.60
CA VAL A 21 -1.90 8.15 -23.22
C VAL A 21 -0.41 7.92 -23.37
N PRO A 22 0.46 8.81 -22.82
CA PRO A 22 1.87 8.50 -22.81
C PRO A 22 1.99 7.09 -22.27
N PRO A 23 2.75 6.19 -22.91
CA PRO A 23 3.02 4.89 -22.34
C PRO A 23 3.45 5.19 -20.91
N VAL A 24 2.83 4.49 -19.92
CA VAL A 24 3.37 4.55 -18.57
C VAL A 24 4.86 4.38 -18.75
N PRO A 25 5.68 5.35 -18.35
CA PRO A 25 7.11 5.27 -18.63
C PRO A 25 7.56 3.88 -18.19
N LYS A 26 8.45 3.25 -18.93
CA LYS A 26 9.10 1.99 -18.50
C LYS A 26 9.99 2.31 -17.30
N ALA A 27 9.38 2.77 -16.23
CA ALA A 27 10.02 3.07 -14.98
C ALA A 27 10.08 1.78 -14.14
N ASP A 28 11.16 1.63 -13.40
CA ASP A 28 11.30 0.51 -12.47
C ASP A 28 10.34 0.63 -11.27
N PHE A 29 9.88 1.84 -11.00
CA PHE A 29 8.92 2.14 -9.95
C PHE A 29 7.89 3.16 -10.45
N THR A 30 6.61 2.84 -10.30
CA THR A 30 5.48 3.70 -10.71
C THR A 30 4.51 3.82 -9.55
N VAL A 31 4.15 5.03 -9.18
CA VAL A 31 3.10 5.34 -8.20
C VAL A 31 1.90 5.89 -8.95
N LEU A 32 0.72 5.40 -8.60
CA LEU A 32 -0.55 5.82 -9.18
C LEU A 32 -1.48 6.29 -8.06
N GLU A 33 -1.73 7.58 -8.02
CA GLU A 33 -2.66 8.22 -7.10
C GLU A 33 -4.06 8.31 -7.73
N LEU A 34 -5.04 7.72 -7.05
CA LEU A 34 -6.44 7.70 -7.51
C LEU A 34 -7.35 8.61 -6.66
N GLU A 35 -6.79 9.31 -5.69
CA GLU A 35 -7.56 10.11 -4.74
C GLU A 35 -8.32 11.26 -5.41
N GLU A 36 -7.72 11.91 -6.41
CA GLU A 36 -8.36 12.98 -7.19
C GLU A 36 -9.60 12.52 -7.95
N LEU A 37 -9.75 11.21 -8.13
CA LEU A 37 -10.91 10.61 -8.79
C LEU A 37 -12.05 10.31 -7.81
N LYS A 38 -11.81 10.45 -6.50
CA LYS A 38 -12.86 10.29 -5.47
C LYS A 38 -14.00 11.27 -5.75
N GLY A 39 -15.24 10.76 -5.77
CA GLY A 39 -16.43 11.54 -6.15
C GLY A 39 -16.84 11.43 -7.62
N ARG A 40 -15.98 10.95 -8.51
CA ARG A 40 -16.30 10.70 -9.93
C ARG A 40 -16.31 9.21 -10.23
N ARG A 41 -17.25 8.46 -9.65
CA ARG A 41 -17.29 6.99 -9.66
C ARG A 41 -17.11 6.37 -11.05
N HIS A 42 -17.79 6.92 -12.08
CA HIS A 42 -17.68 6.38 -13.44
C HIS A 42 -16.28 6.56 -14.03
N LEU A 43 -15.66 7.73 -13.82
CA LEU A 43 -14.29 7.99 -14.27
C LEU A 43 -13.30 7.09 -13.53
N GLN A 44 -13.43 6.99 -12.22
CA GLN A 44 -12.60 6.12 -11.38
C GLN A 44 -12.66 4.66 -11.84
N GLN A 45 -13.86 4.13 -12.13
CA GLN A 45 -14.03 2.76 -12.64
C GLN A 45 -13.32 2.53 -13.97
N VAL A 46 -13.43 3.46 -14.92
CA VAL A 46 -12.78 3.33 -16.24
C VAL A 46 -11.27 3.40 -16.12
N VAL A 47 -10.76 4.36 -15.33
CA VAL A 47 -9.31 4.48 -15.07
C VAL A 47 -8.80 3.21 -14.39
N LEU A 48 -9.48 2.73 -13.37
CA LEU A 48 -9.10 1.50 -12.65
C LEU A 48 -9.07 0.27 -13.58
N LEU A 49 -10.07 0.11 -14.46
CA LEU A 49 -10.08 -0.95 -15.46
C LEU A 49 -8.89 -0.88 -16.41
N GLN A 50 -8.53 0.31 -16.87
CA GLN A 50 -7.36 0.50 -17.72
C GLN A 50 -6.06 0.17 -16.99
N LEU A 51 -5.93 0.55 -15.71
CA LEU A 51 -4.78 0.21 -14.88
C LEU A 51 -4.66 -1.28 -14.67
N ILE A 52 -5.77 -1.96 -14.31
CA ILE A 52 -5.84 -3.41 -14.17
C ILE A 52 -5.37 -4.09 -15.46
N TYR A 53 -5.90 -3.68 -16.60
CA TYR A 53 -5.51 -4.24 -17.90
C TYR A 53 -4.00 -4.09 -18.14
N ARG A 54 -3.42 -2.91 -17.89
CA ARG A 54 -1.98 -2.66 -18.07
C ARG A 54 -1.13 -3.49 -17.13
N ILE A 55 -1.49 -3.55 -15.85
CA ILE A 55 -0.79 -4.36 -14.86
C ILE A 55 -0.84 -5.84 -15.29
N GLN A 56 -1.97 -6.33 -15.79
CA GLN A 56 -2.09 -7.68 -16.30
C GLN A 56 -1.17 -7.93 -17.51
N GLN A 57 -1.12 -7.00 -18.47
CA GLN A 57 -0.22 -7.11 -19.62
C GLN A 57 1.24 -7.22 -19.17
N GLU A 58 1.70 -6.31 -18.30
CA GLU A 58 3.07 -6.35 -17.79
C GLU A 58 3.33 -7.60 -16.94
N MET A 59 2.37 -8.01 -16.13
CA MET A 59 2.52 -9.17 -15.25
C MET A 59 2.60 -10.48 -16.03
N TYR A 60 1.69 -10.71 -16.99
CA TYR A 60 1.55 -11.99 -17.65
C TYR A 60 2.36 -12.11 -18.96
N LEU A 61 2.50 -11.02 -19.71
CA LEU A 61 3.20 -11.00 -21.00
C LEU A 61 4.62 -10.43 -20.90
N GLY A 62 4.94 -9.70 -19.84
CA GLY A 62 6.28 -9.18 -19.61
C GLY A 62 7.29 -10.30 -19.30
N ALA A 63 8.60 -9.97 -19.41
CA ALA A 63 9.70 -10.90 -19.18
C ALA A 63 9.58 -11.63 -17.82
N ARG A 64 9.61 -12.96 -17.85
CA ARG A 64 9.46 -13.81 -16.64
C ARG A 64 10.66 -13.80 -15.70
N ASN A 65 11.83 -13.47 -16.22
CA ASN A 65 13.08 -13.34 -15.43
C ASN A 65 13.17 -12.01 -14.67
N ARG A 66 12.24 -11.08 -14.91
CA ARG A 66 12.14 -9.83 -14.15
C ARG A 66 11.14 -10.00 -13.01
N ARG A 67 11.57 -9.71 -11.79
CA ARG A 67 10.66 -9.67 -10.63
C ARG A 67 9.72 -8.48 -10.75
N LYS A 68 8.45 -8.69 -10.41
CA LYS A 68 7.40 -7.70 -10.51
C LYS A 68 6.63 -7.66 -9.20
N LEU A 69 6.30 -6.46 -8.74
CA LEU A 69 5.56 -6.25 -7.50
C LEU A 69 4.42 -5.28 -7.74
N VAL A 70 3.24 -5.65 -7.30
CA VAL A 70 2.06 -4.76 -7.23
C VAL A 70 1.75 -4.52 -5.77
N ILE A 71 1.78 -3.27 -5.35
CA ILE A 71 1.40 -2.84 -4.00
C ILE A 71 0.08 -2.09 -4.13
N ILE A 72 -0.91 -2.49 -3.35
CA ILE A 72 -2.24 -1.89 -3.30
C ILE A 72 -2.46 -1.41 -1.89
N ASP A 73 -2.36 -0.10 -1.71
CA ASP A 73 -2.65 0.55 -0.44
C ASP A 73 -4.14 0.87 -0.34
N GLU A 74 -4.65 0.94 0.88
CA GLU A 74 -6.08 1.11 1.16
C GLU A 74 -7.00 0.15 0.38
N ALA A 75 -6.56 -1.10 0.24
CA ALA A 75 -7.22 -2.10 -0.60
C ALA A 75 -8.66 -2.42 -0.20
N TRP A 76 -9.09 -2.07 1.02
CA TRP A 76 -10.41 -2.35 1.56
C TRP A 76 -11.56 -1.87 0.66
N ASP A 77 -11.39 -0.72 0.00
CA ASP A 77 -12.41 -0.16 -0.90
C ASP A 77 -12.49 -0.95 -2.22
N LEU A 78 -11.35 -1.45 -2.69
CA LEU A 78 -11.25 -2.26 -3.91
C LEU A 78 -11.67 -3.71 -3.70
N LEU A 79 -11.69 -4.20 -2.45
CA LEU A 79 -12.04 -5.59 -2.11
C LEU A 79 -13.54 -5.84 -2.00
N ARG A 80 -14.36 -4.80 -2.03
CA ARG A 80 -15.81 -4.94 -1.82
C ARG A 80 -16.47 -5.71 -2.94
N GLU A 81 -16.31 -5.31 -4.18
CA GLU A 81 -16.93 -5.98 -5.33
C GLU A 81 -16.29 -5.55 -6.67
N GLY A 82 -16.51 -6.34 -7.72
CA GLY A 82 -16.24 -5.98 -9.10
C GLY A 82 -14.90 -6.49 -9.65
N SER A 83 -14.48 -5.89 -10.76
CA SER A 83 -13.29 -6.31 -11.52
C SER A 83 -11.98 -6.10 -10.77
N ALA A 84 -11.90 -5.09 -9.91
CA ALA A 84 -10.72 -4.82 -9.09
C ALA A 84 -10.51 -5.94 -8.07
N ALA A 85 -11.55 -6.32 -7.35
CA ALA A 85 -11.51 -7.39 -6.38
C ALA A 85 -11.10 -8.72 -7.02
N SER A 86 -11.72 -9.07 -8.16
CA SER A 86 -11.35 -10.26 -8.95
C SER A 86 -9.92 -10.20 -9.49
N PHE A 87 -9.43 -9.03 -9.87
CA PHE A 87 -8.04 -8.84 -10.28
C PHE A 87 -7.07 -9.13 -9.14
N ILE A 88 -7.32 -8.59 -7.94
CA ILE A 88 -6.48 -8.79 -6.77
C ILE A 88 -6.46 -10.28 -6.39
N GLU A 89 -7.62 -10.92 -6.30
CA GLU A 89 -7.74 -12.36 -6.01
C GLU A 89 -6.95 -13.21 -7.01
N ASN A 90 -7.13 -12.97 -8.30
CA ASN A 90 -6.39 -13.66 -9.36
C ASN A 90 -4.89 -13.39 -9.28
N GLY A 91 -4.48 -12.18 -8.84
CA GLY A 91 -3.10 -11.81 -8.59
C GLY A 91 -2.45 -12.72 -7.56
N TYR A 92 -3.06 -12.87 -6.39
CA TYR A 92 -2.56 -13.74 -5.32
C TYR A 92 -2.44 -15.21 -5.75
N ARG A 93 -3.38 -15.70 -6.55
CA ARG A 93 -3.37 -17.08 -7.03
C ARG A 93 -2.34 -17.34 -8.16
N ARG A 94 -2.01 -16.35 -8.98
CA ARG A 94 -1.32 -16.57 -10.26
C ARG A 94 0.00 -15.85 -10.45
N PHE A 95 0.22 -14.68 -9.85
CA PHE A 95 1.39 -13.83 -10.14
C PHE A 95 2.72 -14.53 -9.93
N ARG A 96 2.83 -15.40 -8.93
CA ARG A 96 4.05 -16.19 -8.68
C ARG A 96 4.56 -16.94 -9.91
N LYS A 97 3.67 -17.48 -10.75
CA LYS A 97 4.05 -18.22 -11.97
C LYS A 97 4.74 -17.33 -13.02
N TYR A 98 4.58 -16.02 -12.90
CA TYR A 98 5.09 -15.01 -13.84
C TYR A 98 6.19 -14.14 -13.22
N GLY A 99 6.78 -14.57 -12.11
CA GLY A 99 7.79 -13.80 -11.39
C GLY A 99 7.23 -12.59 -10.65
N GLY A 100 5.91 -12.58 -10.41
CA GLY A 100 5.20 -11.49 -9.76
C GLY A 100 4.82 -11.80 -8.33
N ALA A 101 4.61 -10.74 -7.55
CA ALA A 101 4.04 -10.75 -6.22
C ALA A 101 3.00 -9.62 -6.06
N ALA A 102 2.06 -9.81 -5.13
CA ALA A 102 1.12 -8.78 -4.71
C ALA A 102 1.29 -8.52 -3.23
N VAL A 103 1.15 -7.26 -2.85
CA VAL A 103 1.05 -6.80 -1.46
C VAL A 103 -0.21 -5.97 -1.35
N THR A 104 -1.06 -6.31 -0.40
CA THR A 104 -2.27 -5.54 -0.04
C THR A 104 -2.08 -4.97 1.35
N VAL A 105 -2.35 -3.67 1.50
CA VAL A 105 -2.32 -2.97 2.77
C VAL A 105 -3.74 -2.56 3.13
N THR A 106 -4.16 -2.85 4.36
CA THR A 106 -5.46 -2.48 4.90
C THR A 106 -5.31 -1.89 6.30
N GLN A 107 -6.26 -1.08 6.72
CA GLN A 107 -6.24 -0.47 8.05
C GLN A 107 -6.64 -1.46 9.15
N SER A 108 -7.41 -2.48 8.80
CA SER A 108 -7.86 -3.50 9.74
C SER A 108 -7.82 -4.88 9.10
N ILE A 109 -7.37 -5.87 9.85
CA ILE A 109 -7.42 -7.25 9.39
C ILE A 109 -8.88 -7.73 9.15
N ASN A 110 -9.86 -7.12 9.80
CA ASN A 110 -11.26 -7.43 9.56
C ASN A 110 -11.71 -7.13 8.14
N ASP A 111 -11.06 -6.18 7.45
CA ASP A 111 -11.36 -5.86 6.05
C ASP A 111 -11.15 -7.08 5.15
N LEU A 112 -10.11 -7.88 5.44
CA LEU A 112 -9.82 -9.12 4.72
C LEU A 112 -10.84 -10.22 5.01
N TYR A 113 -11.39 -10.27 6.22
CA TYR A 113 -12.37 -11.30 6.59
C TYR A 113 -13.83 -10.91 6.31
N SER A 114 -14.07 -9.69 5.83
CA SER A 114 -15.42 -9.18 5.51
C SER A 114 -15.96 -9.70 4.17
N SER A 115 -15.11 -10.24 3.30
CA SER A 115 -15.49 -10.74 1.98
C SER A 115 -14.82 -12.08 1.65
N ASP A 116 -15.39 -12.82 0.70
CA ASP A 116 -14.82 -14.09 0.21
C ASP A 116 -13.46 -13.84 -0.48
N ILE A 117 -13.35 -12.73 -1.18
CA ILE A 117 -12.12 -12.32 -1.87
C ILE A 117 -11.02 -12.01 -0.87
N GLY A 118 -11.33 -11.28 0.19
CA GLY A 118 -10.37 -11.00 1.26
C GLY A 118 -9.89 -12.28 1.95
N ARG A 119 -10.77 -13.24 2.19
CA ARG A 119 -10.40 -14.57 2.70
C ARG A 119 -9.47 -15.31 1.74
N ALA A 120 -9.78 -15.30 0.44
CA ALA A 120 -8.91 -15.90 -0.58
C ALA A 120 -7.52 -15.25 -0.65
N ILE A 121 -7.41 -13.94 -0.39
CA ILE A 121 -6.12 -13.24 -0.27
C ILE A 121 -5.33 -13.79 0.92
N VAL A 122 -5.94 -13.87 2.10
CA VAL A 122 -5.30 -14.42 3.30
C VAL A 122 -4.78 -15.84 3.06
N GLU A 123 -5.61 -16.71 2.50
CA GLU A 123 -5.26 -18.12 2.22
C GLU A 123 -4.12 -18.28 1.21
N ASN A 124 -4.00 -17.35 0.25
CA ASN A 124 -2.96 -17.40 -0.77
C ASN A 124 -1.75 -16.49 -0.46
N SER A 125 -1.74 -15.81 0.68
CA SER A 125 -0.62 -14.97 1.10
C SER A 125 0.52 -15.82 1.63
N ALA A 126 1.74 -15.55 1.15
CA ALA A 126 2.95 -16.21 1.65
C ALA A 126 3.39 -15.70 3.03
N GLY A 127 2.91 -14.55 3.44
CA GLY A 127 3.17 -13.94 4.74
C GLY A 127 2.20 -12.82 5.06
N MET A 128 2.07 -12.52 6.34
CA MET A 128 1.25 -11.43 6.84
C MET A 128 2.03 -10.61 7.85
N PHE A 129 1.89 -9.30 7.77
CA PHE A 129 2.54 -8.32 8.65
C PHE A 129 1.45 -7.58 9.42
N LEU A 130 1.36 -7.81 10.72
CA LEU A 130 0.35 -7.19 11.57
C LEU A 130 1.01 -6.13 12.45
N LEU A 131 0.63 -4.88 12.23
CA LEU A 131 0.97 -3.76 13.11
C LEU A 131 0.06 -3.79 14.34
N GLY A 132 0.24 -2.85 15.27
CA GLY A 132 -0.58 -2.75 16.48
C GLY A 132 -2.07 -2.74 16.16
N GLN A 133 -2.79 -3.69 16.74
CA GLN A 133 -4.23 -3.87 16.58
C GLN A 133 -4.96 -3.52 17.87
N LYS A 134 -6.22 -3.09 17.75
CA LYS A 134 -7.08 -2.89 18.93
C LYS A 134 -7.32 -4.22 19.64
N ALA A 135 -7.37 -4.18 20.97
CA ALA A 135 -7.55 -5.38 21.80
C ALA A 135 -8.83 -6.15 21.43
N GLU A 136 -9.92 -5.43 21.13
CA GLU A 136 -11.19 -6.01 20.72
C GLU A 136 -11.07 -6.77 19.39
N THR A 137 -10.32 -6.21 18.44
CA THR A 137 -10.05 -6.84 17.15
C THR A 137 -9.29 -8.15 17.35
N VAL A 138 -8.23 -8.14 18.17
CA VAL A 138 -7.43 -9.34 18.45
C VAL A 138 -8.27 -10.41 19.15
N SER A 139 -9.11 -10.02 20.11
CA SER A 139 -10.00 -10.94 20.80
C SER A 139 -11.03 -11.58 19.88
N ALA A 140 -11.61 -10.80 18.97
CA ALA A 140 -12.53 -11.32 17.96
C ALA A 140 -11.85 -12.29 16.97
N LEU A 141 -10.60 -12.03 16.58
CA LEU A 141 -9.82 -12.93 15.72
C LEU A 141 -9.54 -14.28 16.41
N GLU A 142 -9.18 -14.25 17.70
CA GLU A 142 -8.93 -15.45 18.50
C GLU A 142 -10.21 -16.26 18.69
N GLN A 143 -11.32 -15.64 19.12
CA GLN A 143 -12.60 -16.30 19.33
C GLN A 143 -13.17 -16.93 18.05
N ASN A 144 -12.99 -16.29 16.92
CA ASN A 144 -13.50 -16.78 15.63
C ASN A 144 -12.52 -17.72 14.91
N GLY A 145 -11.36 -18.01 15.49
CA GLY A 145 -10.36 -18.89 14.86
C GLY A 145 -9.84 -18.40 13.51
N ARG A 146 -9.82 -17.05 13.29
CA ARG A 146 -9.48 -16.48 12.00
C ARG A 146 -7.99 -16.47 11.68
N LEU A 147 -7.15 -16.56 12.69
CA LEU A 147 -5.70 -16.67 12.52
C LEU A 147 -5.22 -18.00 13.12
N PRO A 148 -4.32 -18.73 12.44
CA PRO A 148 -3.76 -19.98 12.93
C PRO A 148 -2.67 -19.71 13.96
N LEU A 149 -3.03 -19.04 15.07
CA LEU A 149 -2.13 -18.66 16.15
C LEU A 149 -2.46 -19.44 17.44
N SER A 150 -1.45 -19.82 18.18
CA SER A 150 -1.59 -20.35 19.54
C SER A 150 -1.99 -19.23 20.52
N PRO A 151 -2.55 -19.58 21.71
CA PRO A 151 -2.84 -18.57 22.75
C PRO A 151 -1.62 -17.74 23.17
N GLY A 152 -0.41 -18.31 23.10
CA GLY A 152 0.84 -17.61 23.36
C GLY A 152 1.13 -16.54 22.29
N GLU A 153 0.93 -16.89 21.03
CA GLU A 153 1.14 -15.96 19.90
C GLU A 153 0.10 -14.83 19.88
N PHE A 154 -1.15 -15.10 20.27
CA PHE A 154 -2.13 -14.03 20.48
C PHE A 154 -1.72 -13.05 21.57
N ARG A 155 -1.03 -13.51 22.63
CA ARG A 155 -0.45 -12.59 23.64
C ARG A 155 0.63 -11.71 23.05
N TYR A 156 1.50 -12.26 22.19
CA TYR A 156 2.49 -11.43 21.47
C TYR A 156 1.83 -10.45 20.52
N LEU A 157 0.82 -10.86 19.76
CA LEU A 157 0.09 -9.96 18.87
C LEU A 157 -0.55 -8.79 19.64
N ARG A 158 -1.10 -9.05 20.84
CA ARG A 158 -1.65 -7.98 21.70
C ARG A 158 -0.59 -7.02 22.23
N SER A 159 0.65 -7.46 22.37
CA SER A 159 1.76 -6.62 22.86
C SER A 159 2.39 -5.73 21.78
N VAL A 160 2.08 -5.98 20.51
CA VAL A 160 2.62 -5.20 19.37
C VAL A 160 2.21 -3.73 19.48
N HIS A 161 3.19 -2.85 19.54
CA HIS A 161 2.98 -1.43 19.71
C HIS A 161 4.03 -0.59 18.96
N THR A 162 3.79 0.70 18.90
CA THR A 162 4.76 1.68 18.40
C THR A 162 5.25 2.53 19.58
N ALA A 163 6.55 2.53 19.82
CA ALA A 163 7.21 3.48 20.69
C ALA A 163 7.62 4.70 19.85
N SER A 164 6.91 5.81 20.05
CA SER A 164 7.15 7.03 19.27
C SER A 164 8.62 7.39 19.22
N ASP A 165 9.10 7.75 18.04
CA ASP A 165 10.47 8.15 17.76
C ASP A 165 11.56 7.10 18.03
N ARG A 166 11.19 5.87 18.38
CA ARG A 166 12.13 4.78 18.68
C ARG A 166 11.99 3.61 17.71
N TYR A 167 10.84 2.96 17.69
CA TYR A 167 10.58 1.79 16.85
C TYR A 167 9.08 1.53 16.67
N SER A 168 8.75 0.75 15.64
CA SER A 168 7.44 0.12 15.50
C SER A 168 7.58 -1.39 15.55
N GLU A 169 6.79 -2.08 16.37
CA GLU A 169 6.75 -3.53 16.36
C GLU A 169 5.80 -4.03 15.27
N ILE A 170 6.13 -5.20 14.73
CA ILE A 170 5.40 -5.88 13.68
C ILE A 170 5.32 -7.35 14.05
N PHE A 171 4.12 -7.91 14.12
CA PHE A 171 3.93 -9.35 14.22
C PHE A 171 3.95 -9.96 12.82
N LEU A 172 4.84 -10.90 12.60
CA LEU A 172 5.11 -11.57 11.34
C LEU A 172 4.51 -12.97 11.37
N ILE A 173 3.68 -13.29 10.39
CA ILE A 173 3.19 -14.65 10.14
C ILE A 173 3.81 -15.10 8.82
N THR A 174 4.59 -16.17 8.82
CA THR A 174 5.26 -16.69 7.63
C THR A 174 5.26 -18.22 7.63
N ALA A 175 5.56 -18.81 6.48
CA ALA A 175 5.70 -20.25 6.36
C ALA A 175 6.85 -20.84 7.22
N GLN A 176 7.83 -20.04 7.61
CA GLN A 176 8.96 -20.42 8.46
C GLN A 176 8.66 -20.31 9.96
N GLY A 177 7.56 -19.70 10.32
CA GLY A 177 7.13 -19.46 11.70
C GLY A 177 6.68 -18.03 11.92
N ASN A 178 6.26 -17.77 13.16
CA ASN A 178 5.75 -16.48 13.59
C ASN A 178 6.77 -15.77 14.50
N ALA A 179 6.88 -14.46 14.40
CA ALA A 179 7.81 -13.67 15.18
C ALA A 179 7.32 -12.24 15.39
N VAL A 180 7.86 -11.56 16.40
CA VAL A 180 7.75 -10.11 16.55
C VAL A 180 9.06 -9.47 16.10
N GLY A 181 9.00 -8.60 15.12
CA GLY A 181 10.11 -7.78 14.66
C GLY A 181 9.97 -6.34 15.13
N ARG A 182 11.09 -5.63 15.22
CA ARG A 182 11.12 -4.18 15.46
C ARG A 182 11.67 -3.46 14.24
N LEU A 183 10.89 -2.55 13.69
CA LEU A 183 11.33 -1.63 12.65
C LEU A 183 11.91 -0.39 13.33
N VAL A 184 13.22 -0.24 13.23
CA VAL A 184 13.94 0.95 13.68
C VAL A 184 14.29 1.76 12.43
N VAL A 185 13.76 2.96 12.34
CA VAL A 185 13.98 3.85 11.19
C VAL A 185 14.96 4.94 11.62
N ASP A 186 16.01 5.14 10.84
CA ASP A 186 16.97 6.22 11.08
C ASP A 186 16.31 7.60 10.96
N PRO A 187 16.90 8.65 11.55
CA PRO A 187 16.29 9.98 11.57
C PRO A 187 16.03 10.58 10.19
N PHE A 188 16.87 10.26 9.20
CA PHE A 188 16.70 10.74 7.82
C PHE A 188 15.42 10.16 7.19
N ARG A 189 15.28 8.83 7.21
CA ARG A 189 14.09 8.16 6.69
C ARG A 189 12.84 8.50 7.46
N ARG A 190 12.97 8.75 8.77
CA ARG A 190 11.83 9.19 9.60
C ARG A 190 11.27 10.52 9.12
N LEU A 191 12.12 11.50 8.80
CA LEU A 191 11.68 12.77 8.21
C LEU A 191 11.16 12.57 6.77
N LEU A 192 11.84 11.76 5.97
CA LEU A 192 11.44 11.47 4.59
C LEU A 192 10.02 10.90 4.49
N TYR A 193 9.63 10.06 5.43
CA TYR A 193 8.31 9.40 5.46
C TYR A 193 7.35 10.05 6.47
N SER A 194 7.71 11.18 7.07
CA SER A 194 6.84 11.85 8.04
C SER A 194 5.63 12.46 7.34
N THR A 195 4.45 12.21 7.92
CA THR A 195 3.19 12.87 7.56
C THR A 195 2.77 13.91 8.59
N LYS A 196 3.64 14.21 9.57
CA LYS A 196 3.39 15.26 10.55
C LYS A 196 3.41 16.63 9.88
N ALA A 197 2.37 17.42 10.09
CA ALA A 197 2.22 18.72 9.43
C ALA A 197 3.45 19.64 9.58
N ASP A 198 4.04 19.69 10.76
CA ASP A 198 5.23 20.52 11.05
C ASP A 198 6.47 20.04 10.28
N ASP A 199 6.65 18.73 10.15
CA ASP A 199 7.76 18.15 9.39
C ASP A 199 7.60 18.45 7.90
N VAL A 200 6.38 18.21 7.36
CA VAL A 200 6.05 18.49 5.96
C VAL A 200 6.25 19.97 5.63
N ALA A 201 5.66 20.85 6.43
CA ALA A 201 5.79 22.32 6.21
C ALA A 201 7.25 22.78 6.26
N SER A 202 8.06 22.20 7.16
CA SER A 202 9.48 22.54 7.27
C SER A 202 10.27 22.08 6.04
N LEU A 203 9.97 20.89 5.51
CA LEU A 203 10.59 20.37 4.29
C LEU A 203 10.18 21.19 3.08
N GLU A 204 8.89 21.52 2.92
CA GLU A 204 8.37 22.35 1.84
C GLU A 204 9.00 23.74 1.83
N ALA A 205 9.15 24.37 2.99
CA ALA A 205 9.78 25.68 3.11
C ALA A 205 11.25 25.68 2.62
N LEU A 206 12.01 24.62 2.91
CA LEU A 206 13.40 24.50 2.47
C LEU A 206 13.49 24.12 0.99
N THR A 207 12.63 23.23 0.49
CA THR A 207 12.61 22.89 -0.93
C THR A 207 12.15 24.06 -1.80
N ALA A 208 11.25 24.92 -1.32
CA ALA A 208 10.89 26.17 -1.99
C ALA A 208 12.06 27.17 -2.11
N GLN A 209 13.09 27.04 -1.26
CA GLN A 209 14.33 27.82 -1.37
C GLN A 209 15.34 27.21 -2.35
N GLY A 210 14.99 26.12 -3.03
CA GLY A 210 15.81 25.47 -4.05
C GLY A 210 16.65 24.30 -3.55
N LEU A 211 16.52 23.88 -2.28
CA LEU A 211 17.19 22.68 -1.79
C LEU A 211 16.49 21.43 -2.33
N SER A 212 17.26 20.40 -2.62
CA SER A 212 16.70 19.05 -2.81
C SER A 212 16.10 18.52 -1.53
N VAL A 213 15.18 17.56 -1.61
CA VAL A 213 14.55 16.93 -0.44
C VAL A 213 15.62 16.36 0.53
N GLY A 214 16.67 15.76 -0.01
CA GLY A 214 17.78 15.23 0.80
C GLY A 214 18.51 16.31 1.59
N GLU A 215 18.89 17.41 0.93
CA GLU A 215 19.56 18.56 1.58
C GLU A 215 18.65 19.23 2.62
N ALA A 216 17.37 19.34 2.35
CA ALA A 216 16.38 19.87 3.29
C ALA A 216 16.32 19.00 4.56
N ILE A 217 16.24 17.67 4.41
CA ILE A 217 16.25 16.72 5.55
C ILE A 217 17.53 16.85 6.35
N GLU A 218 18.70 16.85 5.71
CA GLU A 218 19.98 17.00 6.40
C GLU A 218 20.07 18.31 7.17
N THR A 219 19.56 19.39 6.59
CA THR A 219 19.51 20.71 7.24
C THR A 219 18.64 20.68 8.50
N LEU A 220 17.47 20.07 8.42
CA LEU A 220 16.57 19.92 9.57
C LEU A 220 17.18 19.03 10.67
N LEU A 221 17.86 17.95 10.29
CA LEU A 221 18.53 17.07 11.25
C LEU A 221 19.65 17.80 11.99
N LYS A 222 20.48 18.57 11.28
CA LYS A 222 21.53 19.39 11.91
C LYS A 222 20.97 20.43 12.88
N ALA A 223 19.81 21.03 12.53
CA ALA A 223 19.16 22.01 13.41
C ALA A 223 18.52 21.36 14.67
N ARG A 224 18.15 20.08 14.61
CA ARG A 224 17.54 19.32 15.71
C ARG A 224 18.55 18.66 16.65
N VAL A 225 19.82 18.58 16.28
CA VAL A 225 20.88 18.12 17.22
C VAL A 225 21.08 19.20 18.27
N PRO A 226 20.91 18.90 19.58
CA PRO A 226 21.23 19.87 20.63
C PRO A 226 22.70 20.29 20.54
N ARG A 227 22.97 21.59 20.59
CA ARG A 227 24.34 22.14 20.55
C ARG A 227 25.17 21.77 21.78
N ASP A 228 24.60 21.04 22.75
CA ASP A 228 25.20 20.75 24.04
C ASP A 228 25.74 19.32 24.17
N ALA A 229 26.11 18.67 23.06
CA ALA A 229 26.77 17.36 23.06
C ALA A 229 28.25 17.48 22.63
N CYS A 230 28.99 18.39 23.28
CA CYS A 230 30.46 18.42 23.29
C CYS A 230 30.98 18.38 24.73
#